data_6f20e4098a5a54aa337fc1cd5bebea08
#
_entry.id   6f20e4098a5a54aa337fc1cd5bebea08
#
_cell.length_a   1.000
_cell.length_b   1.000
_cell.length_c   1.000
_cell.angle_alpha   90.00
_cell.angle_beta   90.00
_cell.angle_gamma   90.00
#
_symmetry.space_group_name_H-M   'P 1'
#
loop_
_entity.id
_entity.type
_entity.pdbx_description
1 polymer ?
#
loop_
_entity_poly.entity_id
_entity_poly.type
_entity_poly.pdbx_seq_one_letter_code
_entity_poly.pdbx_strand_id
1 'polypeptide(L)'
;IGDVELGSVSRAIQSIIGTIASEIDELFVTSAVLRSKSQYRLFYSKPSATTVSSKGIIGTITPNGFEWSETEGIQAHAFTSGLDKDGLEKTFHGDKDGYVYNHDTGNSFNPAGTATDISARYETPFLDFGDAGTRKTINYTKISFTPEGQCQPTLRLRYNYGDTSIPQPPN
;
A
#
# COMPACT_ATOMS: atom_id res chain seq x y z
N ILE A 1 -24.94 4.37 24.84
CA ILE A 1 -23.73 5.20 24.58
C ILE A 1 -22.59 4.19 24.58
N GLY A 2 -22.16 3.77 23.40
CA GLY A 2 -21.05 2.82 23.30
C GLY A 2 -19.74 3.48 23.71
N ASP A 3 -18.94 2.79 24.52
CA ASP A 3 -17.56 3.17 24.80
C ASP A 3 -16.79 3.21 23.49
N VAL A 4 -16.27 4.37 23.13
CA VAL A 4 -15.30 4.51 22.04
C VAL A 4 -13.94 4.13 22.62
N GLU A 5 -13.51 2.91 22.38
CA GLU A 5 -12.14 2.51 22.67
C GLU A 5 -11.19 3.23 21.70
N LEU A 6 -10.48 4.24 22.20
CA LEU A 6 -9.44 4.95 21.47
C LEU A 6 -8.19 4.08 21.37
N GLY A 7 -8.21 3.12 20.45
CA GLY A 7 -7.01 2.34 20.12
C GLY A 7 -6.06 3.14 19.22
N SER A 8 -4.76 2.98 19.39
CA SER A 8 -3.77 3.54 18.48
C SER A 8 -3.75 2.74 17.17
N VAL A 9 -4.45 3.22 16.16
CA VAL A 9 -4.49 2.61 14.82
C VAL A 9 -3.19 2.82 14.02
N SER A 10 -2.36 3.78 14.44
CA SER A 10 -1.13 4.16 13.74
C SER A 10 0.11 3.36 14.16
N ARG A 11 0.01 2.44 15.12
CA ARG A 11 1.17 1.71 15.66
C ARG A 11 1.98 0.98 14.57
N ALA A 12 1.29 0.37 13.62
CA ALA A 12 1.92 -0.38 12.54
C ALA A 12 2.72 0.49 11.56
N ILE A 13 2.36 1.78 11.43
CA ILE A 13 3.00 2.74 10.53
C ILE A 13 3.78 3.82 11.26
N GLN A 14 4.08 3.63 12.53
CA GLN A 14 4.73 4.64 13.38
C GLN A 14 6.07 5.13 12.81
N SER A 15 6.86 4.23 12.23
CA SER A 15 8.13 4.57 11.57
C SER A 15 7.93 5.48 10.36
N ILE A 16 6.91 5.22 9.56
CA ILE A 16 6.57 6.03 8.38
C ILE A 16 6.10 7.42 8.82
N ILE A 17 5.22 7.48 9.80
CA ILE A 17 4.74 8.76 10.37
C ILE A 17 5.90 9.55 10.97
N GLY A 18 6.83 8.89 11.67
CA GLY A 18 8.04 9.52 12.20
C GLY A 18 8.91 10.13 11.10
N THR A 19 9.10 9.44 9.99
CA THR A 19 9.83 9.95 8.83
C THR A 19 9.11 11.14 8.21
N ILE A 20 7.80 11.06 7.97
CA ILE A 20 7.01 12.17 7.43
C ILE A 20 7.11 13.39 8.36
N ALA A 21 6.98 13.21 9.68
CA ALA A 21 7.04 14.28 10.64
C ALA A 21 8.42 14.96 10.68
N SER A 22 9.51 14.20 10.53
CA SER A 22 10.87 14.75 10.52
C SER A 22 11.23 15.51 9.24
N GLU A 23 10.55 15.25 8.14
CA GLU A 23 10.79 15.87 6.83
C GLU A 23 9.62 16.75 6.36
N ILE A 24 8.67 17.10 7.25
CA ILE A 24 7.40 17.71 6.87
C ILE A 24 7.56 19.03 6.08
N ASP A 25 8.57 19.81 6.39
CA ASP A 25 8.86 21.09 5.71
C ASP A 25 9.36 20.91 4.28
N GLU A 26 9.80 19.69 3.93
CA GLU A 26 10.33 19.34 2.61
C GLU A 26 9.34 18.50 1.78
N LEU A 27 8.19 18.16 2.35
CA LEU A 27 7.23 17.23 1.71
C LEU A 27 5.96 17.93 1.24
N PHE A 28 5.49 17.54 0.07
CA PHE A 28 4.07 17.65 -0.25
C PHE A 28 3.35 16.48 0.41
N VAL A 29 2.36 16.78 1.26
CA VAL A 29 1.55 15.79 1.94
C VAL A 29 0.08 16.09 1.66
N THR A 30 -0.64 15.10 1.17
CA THR A 30 -2.07 15.23 0.88
C THR A 30 -2.82 13.96 1.26
N SER A 31 -4.07 14.08 1.69
CA SER A 31 -4.85 12.93 2.10
C SER A 31 -6.34 13.11 1.83
N ALA A 32 -7.05 12.00 1.70
CA ALA A 32 -8.50 11.98 1.65
C ALA A 32 -9.07 10.69 2.27
N VAL A 33 -10.34 10.76 2.67
CA VAL A 33 -11.13 9.62 3.12
C VAL A 33 -12.03 9.17 1.99
N LEU A 34 -11.99 7.89 1.65
CA LEU A 34 -12.88 7.25 0.69
C LEU A 34 -13.93 6.45 1.47
N ARG A 35 -15.14 6.98 1.53
CA ARG A 35 -16.22 6.39 2.32
C ARG A 35 -16.72 5.08 1.72
N SER A 36 -16.84 5.03 0.40
CA SER A 36 -17.29 3.83 -0.33
C SER A 36 -16.40 2.61 -0.13
N LYS A 37 -15.12 2.83 0.19
CA LYS A 37 -14.12 1.77 0.42
C LYS A 37 -13.72 1.63 1.89
N SER A 38 -14.26 2.46 2.79
CA SER A 38 -13.83 2.54 4.19
C SER A 38 -12.31 2.73 4.31
N GLN A 39 -11.75 3.61 3.47
CA GLN A 39 -10.31 3.84 3.37
C GLN A 39 -9.93 5.28 3.71
N TYR A 40 -8.78 5.40 4.36
CA TYR A 40 -8.00 6.62 4.44
C TYR A 40 -6.76 6.46 3.56
N ARG A 41 -6.49 7.42 2.69
CA ARG A 41 -5.29 7.43 1.83
C ARG A 41 -4.51 8.71 2.07
N LEU A 42 -3.21 8.55 2.28
CA LEU A 42 -2.26 9.66 2.43
C LEU A 42 -1.12 9.45 1.46
N PHE A 43 -0.77 10.49 0.71
CA PHE A 43 0.37 10.50 -0.21
C PHE A 43 1.37 11.57 0.22
N TYR A 44 2.64 11.27 0.05
CA TYR A 44 3.73 12.17 0.37
C TYR A 44 4.89 12.03 -0.61
N SER A 45 5.50 13.15 -0.98
CA SER A 45 6.61 13.18 -1.91
C SER A 45 7.43 14.45 -1.74
N LYS A 46 8.73 14.36 -2.02
CA LYS A 46 9.57 15.58 -2.15
C LYS A 46 9.25 16.30 -3.46
N PRO A 47 9.43 17.63 -3.54
CA PRO A 47 9.19 18.40 -4.78
C PRO A 47 9.98 17.88 -5.98
N SER A 48 11.19 17.36 -5.73
CA SER A 48 12.06 16.75 -6.73
C SER A 48 11.76 15.28 -7.00
N ALA A 49 10.81 14.67 -6.28
CA ALA A 49 10.50 13.26 -6.44
C ALA A 49 9.99 12.95 -7.86
N THR A 50 10.40 11.81 -8.38
CA THR A 50 9.79 11.22 -9.57
C THR A 50 8.53 10.44 -9.18
N THR A 51 7.71 10.09 -10.16
CA THR A 51 6.55 9.21 -9.92
C THR A 51 6.95 7.95 -9.17
N VAL A 52 8.06 7.31 -9.55
CA VAL A 52 8.55 6.06 -8.95
C VAL A 52 8.97 6.22 -7.49
N SER A 53 9.48 7.39 -7.09
CA SER A 53 9.93 7.66 -5.72
C SER A 53 8.84 8.23 -4.81
N SER A 54 7.65 8.49 -5.34
CA SER A 54 6.52 8.98 -4.57
C SER A 54 5.88 7.84 -3.78
N LYS A 55 5.50 8.13 -2.54
CA LYS A 55 5.00 7.14 -1.59
C LYS A 55 3.64 7.52 -1.04
N GLY A 56 2.94 6.52 -0.54
CA GLY A 56 1.70 6.73 0.18
C GLY A 56 1.39 5.57 1.12
N ILE A 57 0.41 5.79 1.95
CA ILE A 57 -0.15 4.78 2.84
C ILE A 57 -1.67 4.74 2.68
N ILE A 58 -2.20 3.54 2.72
CA ILE A 58 -3.63 3.29 2.66
C ILE A 58 -4.02 2.54 3.92
N GLY A 59 -4.92 3.12 4.71
CA GLY A 59 -5.52 2.46 5.85
C GLY A 59 -6.93 2.04 5.51
N THR A 60 -7.25 0.78 5.69
CA THR A 60 -8.56 0.20 5.42
C THR A 60 -9.21 -0.29 6.71
N ILE A 61 -10.44 0.10 6.96
CA ILE A 61 -11.24 -0.41 8.08
C ILE A 61 -11.79 -1.78 7.67
N THR A 62 -11.43 -2.81 8.41
CA THR A 62 -11.92 -4.18 8.22
C THR A 62 -12.68 -4.65 9.46
N PRO A 63 -13.44 -5.75 9.39
CA PRO A 63 -14.08 -6.34 10.58
C PRO A 63 -13.07 -6.71 11.69
N ASN A 64 -11.81 -6.94 11.35
CA ASN A 64 -10.76 -7.33 12.27
C ASN A 64 -9.95 -6.14 12.81
N GLY A 65 -10.30 -4.91 12.41
CA GLY A 65 -9.61 -3.70 12.81
C GLY A 65 -9.12 -2.86 11.63
N PHE A 66 -8.07 -2.11 11.84
CA PHE A 66 -7.51 -1.21 10.85
C PHE A 66 -6.25 -1.84 10.23
N GLU A 67 -6.25 -2.02 8.91
CA GLU A 67 -5.14 -2.59 8.17
C GLU A 67 -4.44 -1.53 7.32
N TRP A 68 -3.11 -1.58 7.29
CA TRP A 68 -2.28 -0.63 6.56
C TRP A 68 -1.55 -1.29 5.41
N SER A 69 -1.48 -0.59 4.29
CA SER A 69 -0.62 -0.92 3.15
C SER A 69 0.13 0.30 2.67
N GLU A 70 1.33 0.08 2.13
CA GLU A 70 2.11 1.11 1.46
C GLU A 70 1.80 1.11 -0.04
N THR A 71 1.91 2.26 -0.66
CA THR A 71 1.81 2.41 -2.11
C THR A 71 2.97 3.26 -2.62
N GLU A 72 3.43 2.96 -3.81
CA GLU A 72 4.49 3.66 -4.53
C GLU A 72 4.03 4.03 -5.94
N GLY A 73 4.65 5.02 -6.52
CA GLY A 73 4.39 5.40 -7.91
C GLY A 73 3.23 6.37 -8.11
N ILE A 74 2.58 6.86 -7.06
CA ILE A 74 1.51 7.86 -7.15
C ILE A 74 2.05 9.20 -6.65
N GLN A 75 2.35 10.11 -7.57
CA GLN A 75 2.83 11.45 -7.25
C GLN A 75 1.63 12.41 -7.08
N ALA A 76 1.04 12.41 -5.90
CA ALA A 76 -0.08 13.26 -5.58
C ALA A 76 0.37 14.50 -4.83
N HIS A 77 0.25 15.67 -5.44
CA HIS A 77 0.44 16.98 -4.79
C HIS A 77 -0.88 17.55 -4.26
N ALA A 78 -1.99 17.19 -4.89
CA ALA A 78 -3.33 17.45 -4.41
C ALA A 78 -4.16 16.18 -4.55
N PHE A 79 -4.95 15.85 -3.55
CA PHE A 79 -5.76 14.62 -3.53
C PHE A 79 -7.14 14.92 -2.94
N THR A 80 -8.18 14.41 -3.57
CA THR A 80 -9.55 14.65 -3.12
C THR A 80 -10.46 13.49 -3.47
N SER A 81 -11.55 13.34 -2.70
CA SER A 81 -12.68 12.49 -3.07
C SER A 81 -13.96 13.32 -3.07
N GLY A 82 -14.89 12.95 -3.91
CA GLY A 82 -16.18 13.60 -4.01
C GLY A 82 -17.21 12.72 -4.74
N LEU A 83 -18.47 13.11 -4.68
CA LEU A 83 -19.54 12.40 -5.38
C LEU A 83 -19.73 12.99 -6.78
N ASP A 84 -19.89 12.12 -7.76
CA ASP A 84 -20.29 12.53 -9.10
C ASP A 84 -21.81 12.81 -9.16
N LYS A 85 -22.30 13.15 -10.36
CA LYS A 85 -23.73 13.45 -10.60
C LYS A 85 -24.67 12.26 -10.29
N ASP A 86 -24.15 11.06 -10.27
CA ASP A 86 -24.88 9.82 -10.02
C ASP A 86 -24.75 9.37 -8.55
N GLY A 87 -24.09 10.17 -7.69
CA GLY A 87 -23.87 9.87 -6.29
C GLY A 87 -22.73 8.86 -6.05
N LEU A 88 -21.93 8.54 -7.08
CA LEU A 88 -20.80 7.63 -6.95
C LEU A 88 -19.55 8.40 -6.53
N GLU A 89 -18.85 7.85 -5.53
CA GLU A 89 -17.61 8.45 -5.07
C GLU A 89 -16.51 8.29 -6.12
N LYS A 90 -15.90 9.41 -6.48
CA LYS A 90 -14.73 9.49 -7.38
C LYS A 90 -13.56 10.09 -6.62
N THR A 91 -12.39 9.63 -6.94
CA THR A 91 -11.16 10.05 -6.28
C THR A 91 -10.16 10.52 -7.33
N PHE A 92 -9.61 11.71 -7.11
CA PHE A 92 -8.69 12.33 -8.05
C PHE A 92 -7.42 12.79 -7.34
N HIS A 93 -6.30 12.75 -8.06
CA HIS A 93 -5.10 13.49 -7.66
C HIS A 93 -4.56 14.32 -8.81
N GLY A 94 -3.91 15.43 -8.46
CA GLY A 94 -3.09 16.22 -9.35
C GLY A 94 -1.62 16.01 -9.06
N ASP A 95 -0.81 15.90 -10.11
CA ASP A 95 0.65 15.81 -10.00
C ASP A 95 1.33 17.18 -10.17
N LYS A 96 2.68 17.19 -10.11
CA LYS A 96 3.49 18.40 -10.29
C LYS A 96 3.50 18.92 -11.75
N ASP A 97 3.19 18.05 -12.71
CA ASP A 97 3.25 18.35 -14.14
C ASP A 97 1.89 18.82 -14.70
N GLY A 98 0.88 18.98 -13.84
CA GLY A 98 -0.44 19.50 -14.15
C GLY A 98 -1.44 18.46 -14.67
N TYR A 99 -1.12 17.19 -14.59
CA TYR A 99 -2.06 16.12 -14.92
C TYR A 99 -3.01 15.85 -13.76
N VAL A 100 -4.24 15.48 -14.08
CA VAL A 100 -5.25 15.03 -13.13
C VAL A 100 -5.61 13.57 -13.44
N TYR A 101 -5.49 12.74 -12.43
CA TYR A 101 -5.72 11.30 -12.54
C TYR A 101 -6.96 10.90 -11.75
N ASN A 102 -7.75 10.00 -12.34
CA ASN A 102 -8.84 9.34 -11.66
C ASN A 102 -8.34 8.01 -11.09
N HIS A 103 -8.47 7.83 -9.76
CA HIS A 103 -8.05 6.62 -9.09
C HIS A 103 -9.00 5.45 -9.33
N ASP A 104 -8.47 4.25 -9.13
CA ASP A 104 -9.23 3.00 -9.11
C ASP A 104 -10.01 2.73 -10.39
N THR A 105 -9.45 3.14 -11.52
CA THR A 105 -10.02 2.92 -12.86
C THR A 105 -8.97 2.32 -13.78
N GLY A 106 -9.38 1.31 -14.58
CA GLY A 106 -8.48 0.60 -15.49
C GLY A 106 -7.57 -0.42 -14.79
N ASN A 107 -6.73 -1.09 -15.58
CA ASN A 107 -5.88 -2.21 -15.15
C ASN A 107 -4.40 -1.92 -15.32
N SER A 108 -4.02 -0.69 -15.56
CA SER A 108 -2.64 -0.26 -15.71
C SER A 108 -2.38 1.03 -14.96
N PHE A 109 -1.14 1.23 -14.58
CA PHE A 109 -0.66 2.52 -14.13
C PHE A 109 -0.42 3.40 -15.36
N ASN A 110 -0.90 4.65 -15.36
CA ASN A 110 -0.90 5.45 -16.58
C ASN A 110 -0.30 6.84 -16.36
N PRO A 111 0.98 6.95 -15.96
CA PRO A 111 1.62 8.24 -15.74
C PRO A 111 1.73 8.98 -17.08
N ALA A 112 1.27 10.24 -17.08
CA ALA A 112 1.30 11.12 -18.26
C ALA A 112 0.74 10.46 -19.54
N GLY A 113 -0.26 9.59 -19.42
CA GLY A 113 -0.90 8.92 -20.56
C GLY A 113 -0.17 7.69 -21.10
N THR A 114 0.91 7.27 -20.48
CA THR A 114 1.65 6.04 -20.88
C THR A 114 1.31 4.87 -19.97
N ALA A 115 0.66 3.84 -20.49
CA ALA A 115 0.32 2.66 -19.72
C ALA A 115 1.58 1.90 -19.28
N THR A 116 1.67 1.60 -17.98
CA THR A 116 2.73 0.80 -17.37
C THR A 116 2.13 -0.26 -16.47
N ASP A 117 2.88 -1.33 -16.24
CA ASP A 117 2.45 -2.42 -15.38
C ASP A 117 2.39 -1.98 -13.90
N ILE A 118 1.39 -2.48 -13.19
CA ILE A 118 1.27 -2.29 -11.75
C ILE A 118 2.11 -3.36 -11.06
N SER A 119 3.12 -2.92 -10.29
CA SER A 119 3.91 -3.82 -9.44
C SER A 119 3.27 -3.88 -8.04
N ALA A 120 2.89 -5.08 -7.61
CA ALA A 120 2.34 -5.31 -6.28
C ALA A 120 3.20 -6.33 -5.53
N ARG A 121 3.44 -6.09 -4.24
CA ARG A 121 4.16 -6.99 -3.36
C ARG A 121 3.33 -7.27 -2.12
N TYR A 122 3.19 -8.53 -1.80
CA TYR A 122 2.62 -8.99 -0.53
C TYR A 122 3.66 -9.82 0.20
N GLU A 123 3.93 -9.49 1.46
CA GLU A 123 4.86 -10.20 2.31
C GLU A 123 4.17 -10.61 3.60
N THR A 124 4.19 -11.89 3.91
CA THR A 124 3.69 -12.40 5.19
C THR A 124 4.77 -12.26 6.27
N PRO A 125 4.41 -12.13 7.55
CA PRO A 125 5.36 -12.34 8.62
C PRO A 125 5.94 -13.76 8.55
N PHE A 126 7.08 -13.97 9.21
CA PHE A 126 7.62 -15.33 9.37
C PHE A 126 6.67 -16.17 10.21
N LEU A 127 6.29 -17.31 9.67
CA LEU A 127 5.33 -18.22 10.30
C LEU A 127 6.10 -19.31 11.06
N ASP A 128 5.91 -19.38 12.36
CA ASP A 128 6.48 -20.40 13.23
C ASP A 128 5.60 -21.65 13.34
N PHE A 129 4.39 -21.62 12.80
CA PHE A 129 3.40 -22.69 12.87
C PHE A 129 3.10 -23.15 14.30
N GLY A 130 3.15 -22.20 15.26
CA GLY A 130 2.83 -22.41 16.66
C GLY A 130 3.97 -22.91 17.55
N ASP A 131 5.14 -23.17 16.99
CA ASP A 131 6.33 -23.56 17.75
C ASP A 131 7.62 -23.16 17.04
N ALA A 132 8.24 -22.08 17.48
CA ALA A 132 9.47 -21.55 16.89
C ALA A 132 10.70 -22.47 17.10
N GLY A 133 10.68 -23.35 18.11
CA GLY A 133 11.81 -24.22 18.47
C GLY A 133 11.89 -25.52 17.65
N THR A 134 10.84 -25.87 16.93
CA THR A 134 10.78 -27.12 16.18
C THR A 134 11.09 -26.93 14.70
N ARG A 135 11.98 -27.77 14.16
CA ARG A 135 12.28 -27.78 12.73
C ARG A 135 11.04 -28.16 11.94
N LYS A 136 10.71 -27.34 10.92
CA LYS A 136 9.56 -27.55 10.02
C LYS A 136 10.04 -28.00 8.64
N THR A 137 9.24 -28.83 7.99
CA THR A 137 9.41 -29.19 6.59
C THR A 137 8.18 -28.71 5.82
N ILE A 138 8.38 -27.84 4.86
CA ILE A 138 7.32 -27.37 3.94
C ILE A 138 7.37 -28.21 2.69
N ASN A 139 6.34 -29.03 2.46
CA ASN A 139 6.28 -29.91 1.30
C ASN A 139 5.79 -29.20 0.04
N TYR A 140 4.86 -28.25 0.19
CA TYR A 140 4.37 -27.42 -0.91
C TYR A 140 3.74 -26.13 -0.39
N THR A 141 3.69 -25.13 -1.26
CA THR A 141 2.95 -23.89 -1.06
C THR A 141 1.95 -23.72 -2.19
N LYS A 142 0.71 -23.39 -1.84
CA LYS A 142 -0.35 -23.11 -2.81
C LYS A 142 -0.79 -21.65 -2.68
N ILE A 143 -0.77 -20.93 -3.80
CA ILE A 143 -1.32 -19.58 -3.90
C ILE A 143 -2.57 -19.64 -4.77
N SER A 144 -3.65 -19.04 -4.30
CA SER A 144 -4.86 -18.85 -5.08
C SER A 144 -5.10 -17.35 -5.24
N PHE A 145 -5.27 -16.88 -6.46
CA PHE A 145 -5.59 -15.50 -6.77
C PHE A 145 -6.55 -15.43 -7.96
N THR A 146 -7.31 -14.35 -8.02
CA THR A 146 -8.18 -14.04 -9.16
C THR A 146 -7.51 -12.95 -9.98
N PRO A 147 -7.01 -13.22 -11.20
CA PRO A 147 -6.39 -12.21 -12.02
C PRO A 147 -7.47 -11.29 -12.63
N GLU A 148 -7.23 -9.99 -12.61
CA GLU A 148 -8.08 -8.99 -13.30
C GLU A 148 -7.47 -8.53 -14.63
N GLY A 149 -6.40 -9.18 -15.08
CA GLY A 149 -5.68 -8.93 -16.31
C GLY A 149 -4.53 -9.90 -16.48
N GLN A 150 -3.60 -9.60 -17.38
CA GLN A 150 -2.37 -10.38 -17.53
C GLN A 150 -1.52 -10.22 -16.26
N CYS A 151 -1.24 -11.33 -15.59
CA CYS A 151 -0.56 -11.36 -14.30
C CYS A 151 0.61 -12.35 -14.33
N GLN A 152 1.76 -11.94 -13.82
CA GLN A 152 2.96 -12.78 -13.69
C GLN A 152 3.42 -12.82 -12.23
N PRO A 153 2.79 -13.66 -11.37
CA PRO A 153 3.18 -13.74 -9.97
C PRO A 153 4.53 -14.44 -9.79
N THR A 154 5.36 -13.91 -8.94
CA THR A 154 6.60 -14.52 -8.48
C THR A 154 6.49 -14.84 -7.01
N LEU A 155 6.73 -16.09 -6.63
CA LEU A 155 6.79 -16.51 -5.23
C LEU A 155 8.24 -16.56 -4.76
N ARG A 156 8.54 -15.85 -3.67
CA ARG A 156 9.82 -15.94 -2.97
C ARG A 156 9.60 -16.48 -1.57
N LEU A 157 10.28 -17.56 -1.21
CA LEU A 157 10.29 -18.11 0.13
C LEU A 157 11.57 -17.67 0.85
N ARG A 158 11.45 -17.38 2.16
CA ARG A 158 12.58 -17.08 3.02
C ARG A 158 12.50 -17.95 4.27
N TYR A 159 13.60 -18.54 4.67
CA TYR A 159 13.72 -19.36 5.86
C TYR A 159 14.46 -18.63 6.98
N ASN A 160 14.25 -19.07 8.18
CA ASN A 160 14.97 -18.62 9.37
C ASN A 160 15.14 -17.10 9.45
N TYR A 161 14.03 -16.37 9.36
CA TYR A 161 13.99 -14.90 9.42
C TYR A 161 14.83 -14.19 8.34
N GLY A 162 15.11 -14.88 7.24
CA GLY A 162 15.92 -14.33 6.15
C GLY A 162 17.42 -14.26 6.45
N ASP A 163 17.90 -15.03 7.43
CA ASP A 163 19.31 -15.10 7.80
C ASP A 163 20.15 -15.55 6.59
N THR A 164 21.03 -14.68 6.13
CA THR A 164 21.89 -14.93 4.97
C THR A 164 23.08 -15.85 5.26
N SER A 165 23.36 -16.15 6.52
CA SER A 165 24.36 -17.16 6.92
C SER A 165 23.90 -18.58 6.65
N ILE A 166 22.60 -18.78 6.43
CA ILE A 166 21.98 -20.07 6.12
C ILE A 166 21.54 -20.04 4.63
N PRO A 167 21.78 -21.12 3.88
CA PRO A 167 21.30 -21.20 2.50
C PRO A 167 19.80 -20.94 2.42
N GLN A 168 19.42 -19.91 1.69
CA GLN A 168 18.03 -19.59 1.41
C GLN A 168 17.55 -20.38 0.19
N PRO A 169 16.23 -20.61 0.02
CA PRO A 169 15.70 -21.24 -1.15
C PRO A 169 16.06 -20.45 -2.41
N PRO A 170 16.29 -21.10 -3.56
CA PRO A 170 16.47 -20.38 -4.81
C PRO A 170 15.20 -19.59 -5.16
N ASN A 171 15.41 -18.47 -5.82
CA ASN A 171 14.30 -17.61 -6.31
C ASN A 171 13.68 -18.23 -7.56
#